data_77a726d0a3d8480783eb39fc21426b95
#
_entry.id   77a726d0a3d8480783eb39fc21426b95
#
_cell.length_a   1.000
_cell.length_b   1.000
_cell.length_c   1.000
_cell.angle_alpha   90.00
_cell.angle_beta   90.00
_cell.angle_gamma   90.00
#
_symmetry.space_group_name_H-M   'P 1'
#
loop_
_entity.id
_entity.type
_entity.pdbx_description
1 polymer ?
#
loop_
_entity_poly.entity_id
_entity_poly.type
_entity_poly.pdbx_seq_one_letter_code
_entity_poly.pdbx_strand_id
1 'polypeptide(L)'
;MPLWHQWVDIVSEETSNVTELEPQLNAAKRHIQAGNMAAATTVLETLLTADREHREALYYLAVCQRQQGLNKEAIDTLKALTEAHPDYGRAHQEKAYNFIALKQLSDATAAFERAVALNPALLASWRALCARYEQLNQTIKLSEARARVQSLEAMPKQLQSVASLTYEGKLFIAEQICRQFLQNEPHHREAMRLLADIGNQLQVLDDAEYLLESCVDFYPDFHRARLDYVQVLHKRQKYDKALAQARQLKKLAPQNVLYDVTLAAQQQALGDFDGALAIYEEVLGRHGDVAQVLTSRGHALKTCGRADEAVDSYQRAYAAQADYGDAYWSLANLKTYRFSDAEMALMASQEASSDTSPENRYHLCFALGKAFEDRGDYRSSFDYYDKGNRLKREQSGYRSEMLESDLAEQRTLFDADFFGERAHFGCQSSAPIFIVGLPRAGSTLLEQILASHSLVDGTLELANIIGTANRLNSLQRRGSAAPYPAILADLSADQTRELGEQFIQETQHHRGSGVYFIDKMPNNFRHIPLIQLMLPKAKIIDARRHPMACCFSGFKQLFAEGQEFTYGLPEIGRYYRAYVEVMSHWDLALPHRILRVQHEDVIDDLEGSGQAYSQLLRVAL
;
A
#
# COMPACT_ATOMS: atom_id res chain seq x y z
N MET A 1 20.75 35.76 16.64
CA MET A 1 21.51 35.53 15.42
C MET A 1 22.90 35.13 15.81
N PRO A 2 23.45 33.96 15.48
CA PRO A 2 23.51 33.29 14.21
C PRO A 2 23.42 31.72 14.35
N LEU A 3 22.38 31.12 13.86
CA LEU A 3 22.29 29.66 13.69
C LEU A 3 21.47 29.26 12.44
N TRP A 4 20.98 30.26 11.69
CA TRP A 4 20.15 30.03 10.51
C TRP A 4 20.92 29.76 9.22
N HIS A 5 22.19 30.15 9.12
CA HIS A 5 22.99 29.93 7.90
C HIS A 5 23.55 28.52 7.75
N GLN A 6 23.71 27.75 8.83
CA GLN A 6 24.20 26.37 8.75
C GLN A 6 23.15 25.36 8.27
N TRP A 7 21.86 25.69 8.36
CA TRP A 7 20.78 24.78 7.93
C TRP A 7 20.45 24.92 6.42
N VAL A 8 20.69 26.09 5.84
CA VAL A 8 20.45 26.32 4.41
C VAL A 8 21.49 25.62 3.57
N ASP A 9 22.72 25.51 4.04
CA ASP A 9 23.81 24.84 3.31
C ASP A 9 23.65 23.30 3.33
N ILE A 10 23.08 22.70 4.40
CA ILE A 10 22.85 21.26 4.48
C ILE A 10 21.72 20.82 3.53
N VAL A 11 20.64 21.60 3.42
CA VAL A 11 19.51 21.31 2.53
C VAL A 11 19.89 21.53 1.06
N SER A 12 20.77 22.49 0.77
CA SER A 12 21.28 22.73 -0.58
C SER A 12 22.31 21.67 -1.03
N GLU A 13 23.06 21.08 -0.09
CA GLU A 13 23.98 19.97 -0.40
C GLU A 13 23.25 18.65 -0.67
N GLU A 14 22.14 18.33 0.03
CA GLU A 14 21.40 17.09 -0.22
C GLU A 14 20.62 17.11 -1.54
N THR A 15 20.02 18.23 -1.91
CA THR A 15 19.35 18.36 -3.22
C THR A 15 20.31 18.44 -4.39
N SER A 16 21.52 18.98 -4.21
CA SER A 16 22.57 18.99 -5.23
C SER A 16 23.20 17.60 -5.39
N ASN A 17 23.34 16.80 -4.33
CA ASN A 17 23.88 15.46 -4.39
C ASN A 17 23.03 14.47 -5.22
N VAL A 18 21.72 14.51 -5.13
CA VAL A 18 20.82 13.63 -5.93
C VAL A 18 20.93 13.93 -7.42
N THR A 19 21.12 15.21 -7.79
CA THR A 19 21.25 15.63 -9.19
C THR A 19 22.62 15.26 -9.78
N GLU A 20 23.67 15.07 -8.97
CA GLU A 20 25.01 14.68 -9.41
C GLU A 20 25.22 13.15 -9.47
N LEU A 21 24.48 12.34 -8.73
CA LEU A 21 24.63 10.88 -8.68
C LEU A 21 24.09 10.16 -9.93
N GLU A 22 22.99 10.63 -10.50
CA GLU A 22 22.40 10.08 -11.73
C GLU A 22 23.37 10.11 -12.96
N PRO A 23 24.08 11.21 -13.26
CA PRO A 23 25.09 11.24 -14.33
C PRO A 23 26.22 10.23 -14.12
N GLN A 24 26.68 10.04 -12.87
CA GLN A 24 27.73 9.07 -12.53
C GLN A 24 27.22 7.64 -12.73
N LEU A 25 26.02 7.32 -12.28
CA LEU A 25 25.40 6.01 -12.49
C LEU A 25 25.24 5.70 -13.98
N ASN A 26 24.81 6.68 -14.77
CA ASN A 26 24.69 6.54 -16.22
C ASN A 26 26.04 6.39 -16.90
N ALA A 27 27.10 7.02 -16.40
CA ALA A 27 28.46 6.81 -16.87
C ALA A 27 28.95 5.38 -16.60
N ALA A 28 28.71 4.87 -15.38
CA ALA A 28 29.01 3.48 -15.02
C ALA A 28 28.26 2.48 -15.92
N LYS A 29 26.96 2.69 -16.17
CA LYS A 29 26.17 1.86 -17.09
C LYS A 29 26.75 1.83 -18.52
N ARG A 30 27.24 2.96 -19.03
CA ARG A 30 27.89 3.02 -20.33
C ARG A 30 29.21 2.24 -20.35
N HIS A 31 30.03 2.31 -19.29
CA HIS A 31 31.22 1.51 -19.16
C HIS A 31 30.93 0.01 -19.12
N ILE A 32 29.91 -0.42 -18.42
CA ILE A 32 29.45 -1.83 -18.38
C ILE A 32 29.03 -2.29 -19.78
N GLN A 33 28.24 -1.49 -20.49
CA GLN A 33 27.83 -1.80 -21.87
C GLN A 33 29.00 -1.92 -22.84
N ALA A 34 30.03 -1.12 -22.62
CA ALA A 34 31.27 -1.17 -23.41
C ALA A 34 32.25 -2.30 -22.98
N GLY A 35 31.89 -3.12 -21.98
CA GLY A 35 32.76 -4.18 -21.46
C GLY A 35 33.87 -3.67 -20.52
N ASN A 36 33.88 -2.41 -20.13
CA ASN A 36 34.92 -1.76 -19.36
C ASN A 36 34.66 -1.84 -17.85
N MET A 37 34.69 -3.07 -17.30
CA MET A 37 34.28 -3.34 -15.92
C MET A 37 35.12 -2.59 -14.88
N ALA A 38 36.45 -2.45 -15.10
CA ALA A 38 37.30 -1.74 -14.16
C ALA A 38 36.95 -0.25 -14.07
N ALA A 39 36.71 0.43 -15.19
CA ALA A 39 36.29 1.84 -15.19
C ALA A 39 34.90 2.01 -14.53
N ALA A 40 33.96 1.08 -14.79
CA ALA A 40 32.66 1.07 -14.14
C ALA A 40 32.79 0.94 -12.62
N THR A 41 33.64 0.01 -12.14
CA THR A 41 33.90 -0.20 -10.70
C THR A 41 34.37 1.10 -10.04
N THR A 42 35.36 1.79 -10.61
CA THR A 42 35.87 3.05 -10.04
C THR A 42 34.79 4.13 -9.91
N VAL A 43 33.95 4.30 -10.96
CA VAL A 43 32.85 5.27 -10.92
C VAL A 43 31.80 4.88 -9.85
N LEU A 44 31.46 3.59 -9.74
CA LEU A 44 30.48 3.11 -8.75
C LEU A 44 31.00 3.22 -7.32
N GLU A 45 32.28 2.93 -7.07
CA GLU A 45 32.91 3.12 -5.77
C GLU A 45 32.92 4.59 -5.36
N THR A 46 33.19 5.51 -6.30
CA THR A 46 33.13 6.95 -6.06
C THR A 46 31.70 7.36 -5.67
N LEU A 47 30.69 6.89 -6.40
CA LEU A 47 29.27 7.14 -6.08
C LEU A 47 28.91 6.62 -4.68
N LEU A 48 29.38 5.42 -4.32
CA LEU A 48 29.12 4.81 -3.01
C LEU A 48 29.84 5.51 -1.85
N THR A 49 30.81 6.38 -2.10
CA THR A 49 31.37 7.26 -1.05
C THR A 49 30.38 8.35 -0.65
N ALA A 50 29.52 8.81 -1.57
CA ALA A 50 28.49 9.81 -1.33
C ALA A 50 27.19 9.18 -0.81
N ASP A 51 26.79 8.02 -1.35
CA ASP A 51 25.62 7.26 -0.92
C ASP A 51 25.96 5.76 -0.80
N ARG A 52 26.28 5.33 0.42
CA ARG A 52 26.74 3.95 0.71
C ARG A 52 25.67 2.87 0.48
N GLU A 53 24.41 3.24 0.52
CA GLU A 53 23.27 2.33 0.38
C GLU A 53 22.57 2.45 -0.98
N HIS A 54 23.18 3.17 -1.93
CA HIS A 54 22.59 3.39 -3.24
C HIS A 54 22.34 2.07 -3.99
N ARG A 55 21.07 1.68 -4.08
CA ARG A 55 20.61 0.37 -4.57
C ARG A 55 21.21 -0.05 -5.93
N GLU A 56 21.13 0.83 -6.93
CA GLU A 56 21.63 0.50 -8.28
C GLU A 56 23.15 0.47 -8.34
N ALA A 57 23.83 1.34 -7.58
CA ALA A 57 25.29 1.36 -7.56
C ALA A 57 25.85 0.07 -6.94
N LEU A 58 25.34 -0.37 -5.80
CA LEU A 58 25.70 -1.66 -5.19
C LEU A 58 25.43 -2.84 -6.13
N TYR A 59 24.28 -2.83 -6.80
CA TYR A 59 23.93 -3.88 -7.76
C TYR A 59 24.91 -3.94 -8.93
N TYR A 60 25.16 -2.81 -9.58
CA TYR A 60 26.10 -2.79 -10.73
C TYR A 60 27.54 -3.05 -10.30
N LEU A 61 27.95 -2.65 -9.10
CA LEU A 61 29.27 -2.99 -8.55
C LEU A 61 29.42 -4.51 -8.41
N ALA A 62 28.43 -5.19 -7.82
CA ALA A 62 28.46 -6.64 -7.72
C ALA A 62 28.47 -7.34 -9.08
N VAL A 63 27.74 -6.82 -10.07
CA VAL A 63 27.78 -7.31 -11.46
C VAL A 63 29.19 -7.15 -12.04
N CYS A 64 29.85 -6.01 -11.87
CA CYS A 64 31.22 -5.78 -12.33
C CYS A 64 32.21 -6.72 -11.64
N GLN A 65 32.12 -6.90 -10.32
CA GLN A 65 32.96 -7.81 -9.54
C GLN A 65 32.82 -9.26 -10.04
N ARG A 66 31.58 -9.75 -10.26
CA ARG A 66 31.34 -11.08 -10.83
C ARG A 66 31.97 -11.23 -12.23
N GLN A 67 31.79 -10.25 -13.09
CA GLN A 67 32.38 -10.28 -14.45
C GLN A 67 33.92 -10.29 -14.42
N GLN A 68 34.52 -9.76 -13.38
CA GLN A 68 35.97 -9.81 -13.13
C GLN A 68 36.43 -11.08 -12.40
N GLY A 69 35.50 -11.99 -12.06
CA GLY A 69 35.77 -13.23 -11.29
C GLY A 69 35.93 -13.03 -9.78
N LEU A 70 35.65 -11.84 -9.27
CA LEU A 70 35.73 -11.48 -7.83
C LEU A 70 34.43 -11.88 -7.13
N ASN A 71 34.10 -13.19 -7.15
CA ASN A 71 32.77 -13.69 -6.72
C ASN A 71 32.55 -13.55 -5.21
N LYS A 72 33.60 -13.58 -4.37
CA LYS A 72 33.47 -13.40 -2.92
C LYS A 72 33.14 -11.96 -2.58
N GLU A 73 33.88 -11.03 -3.17
CA GLU A 73 33.67 -9.60 -3.03
C GLU A 73 32.27 -9.21 -3.52
N ALA A 74 31.81 -9.80 -4.63
CA ALA A 74 30.46 -9.61 -5.13
C ALA A 74 29.40 -10.08 -4.13
N ILE A 75 29.61 -11.22 -3.42
CA ILE A 75 28.69 -11.69 -2.39
C ILE A 75 28.66 -10.73 -1.20
N ASP A 76 29.80 -10.18 -0.78
CA ASP A 76 29.86 -9.21 0.33
C ASP A 76 29.12 -7.90 -0.06
N THR A 77 29.34 -7.40 -1.28
CA THR A 77 28.59 -6.26 -1.83
C THR A 77 27.07 -6.55 -1.89
N LEU A 78 26.68 -7.75 -2.35
CA LEU A 78 25.27 -8.16 -2.43
C LEU A 78 24.66 -8.41 -1.06
N LYS A 79 25.46 -8.77 -0.05
CA LYS A 79 25.00 -8.87 1.34
C LYS A 79 24.62 -7.49 1.84
N ALA A 80 25.49 -6.49 1.69
CA ALA A 80 25.17 -5.11 2.03
C ALA A 80 23.95 -4.60 1.27
N LEU A 81 23.84 -4.89 -0.03
CA LEU A 81 22.67 -4.54 -0.84
C LEU A 81 21.39 -5.18 -0.32
N THR A 82 21.39 -6.47 0.04
CA THR A 82 20.20 -7.17 0.54
C THR A 82 19.86 -6.86 2.00
N GLU A 83 20.80 -6.33 2.78
CA GLU A 83 20.56 -5.77 4.10
C GLU A 83 19.87 -4.40 4.01
N ALA A 84 20.32 -3.53 3.09
CA ALA A 84 19.69 -2.22 2.86
C ALA A 84 18.39 -2.29 2.05
N HIS A 85 18.28 -3.26 1.10
CA HIS A 85 17.16 -3.43 0.18
C HIS A 85 16.73 -4.92 0.10
N PRO A 86 16.07 -5.46 1.12
CA PRO A 86 15.76 -6.89 1.22
C PRO A 86 14.74 -7.41 0.21
N ASP A 87 13.98 -6.50 -0.40
CA ASP A 87 12.95 -6.75 -1.43
C ASP A 87 13.49 -6.74 -2.87
N TYR A 88 14.78 -6.45 -3.07
CA TYR A 88 15.34 -6.33 -4.41
C TYR A 88 15.68 -7.70 -5.03
N GLY A 89 14.72 -8.30 -5.73
CA GLY A 89 14.82 -9.63 -6.32
C GLY A 89 16.04 -9.85 -7.24
N ARG A 90 16.49 -8.82 -7.98
CA ARG A 90 17.70 -8.91 -8.81
C ARG A 90 18.98 -9.09 -8.00
N ALA A 91 19.05 -8.55 -6.78
CA ALA A 91 20.21 -8.77 -5.90
C ALA A 91 20.35 -10.25 -5.53
N HIS A 92 19.22 -10.90 -5.21
CA HIS A 92 19.22 -12.34 -4.94
C HIS A 92 19.54 -13.19 -6.18
N GLN A 93 19.07 -12.78 -7.37
CA GLN A 93 19.45 -13.41 -8.63
C GLN A 93 20.96 -13.32 -8.87
N GLU A 94 21.54 -12.14 -8.69
CA GLU A 94 22.98 -11.92 -8.86
C GLU A 94 23.80 -12.70 -7.83
N LYS A 95 23.32 -12.76 -6.57
CA LYS A 95 23.90 -13.58 -5.50
C LYS A 95 23.93 -15.07 -5.87
N ALA A 96 22.84 -15.57 -6.47
CA ALA A 96 22.76 -16.94 -6.94
C ALA A 96 23.78 -17.26 -8.03
N TYR A 97 24.03 -16.35 -8.98
CA TYR A 97 25.07 -16.54 -10.00
C TYR A 97 26.48 -16.62 -9.39
N ASN A 98 26.78 -15.81 -8.36
CA ASN A 98 28.05 -15.85 -7.65
C ASN A 98 28.20 -17.19 -6.87
N PHE A 99 27.14 -17.68 -6.22
CA PHE A 99 27.15 -18.98 -5.56
C PHE A 99 27.36 -20.14 -6.54
N ILE A 100 26.78 -20.08 -7.76
CA ILE A 100 27.08 -21.06 -8.82
C ILE A 100 28.56 -21.06 -9.17
N ALA A 101 29.16 -19.88 -9.38
CA ALA A 101 30.59 -19.75 -9.71
C ALA A 101 31.49 -20.32 -8.61
N LEU A 102 31.08 -20.21 -7.34
CA LEU A 102 31.74 -20.79 -6.16
C LEU A 102 31.37 -22.27 -5.89
N LYS A 103 30.53 -22.88 -6.74
CA LYS A 103 30.03 -24.27 -6.57
C LYS A 103 29.19 -24.49 -5.30
N GLN A 104 28.64 -23.44 -4.72
CA GLN A 104 27.73 -23.47 -3.57
C GLN A 104 26.28 -23.62 -4.05
N LEU A 105 25.94 -24.82 -4.52
CA LEU A 105 24.69 -25.07 -5.25
C LEU A 105 23.44 -25.00 -4.39
N SER A 106 23.54 -25.29 -3.08
CA SER A 106 22.42 -25.15 -2.13
C SER A 106 22.06 -23.66 -1.97
N ASP A 107 23.09 -22.85 -1.68
CA ASP A 107 22.91 -21.41 -1.48
C ASP A 107 22.41 -20.71 -2.75
N ALA A 108 22.89 -21.16 -3.91
CA ALA A 108 22.40 -20.68 -5.20
C ALA A 108 20.91 -20.99 -5.40
N THR A 109 20.45 -22.19 -5.02
CA THR A 109 19.04 -22.57 -5.13
C THR A 109 18.17 -21.70 -4.24
N ALA A 110 18.53 -21.55 -2.97
CA ALA A 110 17.81 -20.68 -2.03
C ALA A 110 17.77 -19.21 -2.50
N ALA A 111 18.89 -18.72 -3.04
CA ALA A 111 18.94 -17.35 -3.58
C ALA A 111 18.05 -17.17 -4.82
N PHE A 112 17.98 -18.16 -5.74
CA PHE A 112 17.04 -18.12 -6.87
C PHE A 112 15.58 -18.22 -6.41
N GLU A 113 15.26 -19.10 -5.45
CA GLU A 113 13.90 -19.19 -4.86
C GLU A 113 13.49 -17.84 -4.28
N ARG A 114 14.38 -17.18 -3.54
CA ARG A 114 14.12 -15.84 -3.02
C ARG A 114 13.96 -14.80 -4.13
N ALA A 115 14.81 -14.85 -5.16
CA ALA A 115 14.73 -13.94 -6.31
C ALA A 115 13.37 -14.00 -7.01
N VAL A 116 12.86 -15.20 -7.28
CA VAL A 116 11.56 -15.37 -7.96
C VAL A 116 10.36 -15.14 -7.05
N ALA A 117 10.51 -15.30 -5.74
CA ALA A 117 9.49 -14.91 -4.77
C ALA A 117 9.30 -13.38 -4.75
N LEU A 118 10.39 -12.61 -4.88
CA LEU A 118 10.37 -11.13 -4.90
C LEU A 118 10.02 -10.58 -6.29
N ASN A 119 10.50 -11.22 -7.35
CA ASN A 119 10.23 -10.82 -8.72
C ASN A 119 9.93 -12.05 -9.60
N PRO A 120 8.67 -12.47 -9.69
CA PRO A 120 8.26 -13.64 -10.48
C PRO A 120 8.49 -13.50 -11.99
N ALA A 121 8.88 -12.33 -12.50
CA ALA A 121 9.18 -12.09 -13.90
C ALA A 121 10.66 -12.38 -14.28
N LEU A 122 11.49 -12.82 -13.33
CA LEU A 122 12.89 -13.17 -13.57
C LEU A 122 13.03 -14.53 -14.28
N LEU A 123 12.83 -14.53 -15.60
CA LEU A 123 12.87 -15.73 -16.45
C LEU A 123 14.16 -16.56 -16.26
N ALA A 124 15.32 -15.90 -16.16
CA ALA A 124 16.61 -16.60 -16.02
C ALA A 124 16.69 -17.35 -14.67
N SER A 125 16.13 -16.81 -13.58
CA SER A 125 16.05 -17.50 -12.29
C SER A 125 15.16 -18.71 -12.37
N TRP A 126 14.00 -18.64 -13.02
CA TRP A 126 13.11 -19.79 -13.22
C TRP A 126 13.76 -20.92 -14.03
N ARG A 127 14.49 -20.58 -15.10
CA ARG A 127 15.25 -21.56 -15.88
C ARG A 127 16.33 -22.26 -15.04
N ALA A 128 17.05 -21.49 -14.20
CA ALA A 128 18.04 -22.07 -13.30
C ALA A 128 17.38 -23.00 -12.27
N LEU A 129 16.23 -22.60 -11.70
CA LEU A 129 15.45 -23.44 -10.78
C LEU A 129 14.93 -24.71 -11.45
N CYS A 130 14.47 -24.67 -12.71
CA CYS A 130 14.09 -25.89 -13.45
C CYS A 130 15.23 -26.90 -13.48
N ALA A 131 16.44 -26.46 -13.84
CA ALA A 131 17.62 -27.34 -13.89
C ALA A 131 17.97 -27.91 -12.50
N ARG A 132 17.82 -27.09 -11.43
CA ARG A 132 18.09 -27.53 -10.06
C ARG A 132 17.04 -28.52 -9.54
N TYR A 133 15.75 -28.23 -9.72
CA TYR A 133 14.67 -29.11 -9.29
C TYR A 133 14.68 -30.46 -10.01
N GLU A 134 15.09 -30.47 -11.29
CA GLU A 134 15.30 -31.71 -12.03
C GLU A 134 16.44 -32.56 -11.42
N GLN A 135 17.59 -31.94 -11.10
CA GLN A 135 18.70 -32.62 -10.43
C GLN A 135 18.34 -33.11 -9.01
N LEU A 136 17.44 -32.42 -8.30
CA LEU A 136 16.99 -32.76 -6.95
C LEU A 136 15.76 -33.70 -6.94
N ASN A 137 15.24 -34.09 -8.10
CA ASN A 137 14.02 -34.90 -8.27
C ASN A 137 12.77 -34.28 -7.61
N GLN A 138 12.71 -32.91 -7.51
CA GLN A 138 11.58 -32.21 -6.95
C GLN A 138 10.48 -31.98 -8.01
N THR A 139 9.72 -33.02 -8.33
CA THR A 139 8.79 -33.03 -9.47
C THR A 139 7.70 -31.95 -9.41
N ILE A 140 7.15 -31.66 -8.25
CA ILE A 140 6.09 -30.64 -8.07
C ILE A 140 6.67 -29.27 -8.37
N LYS A 141 7.74 -28.85 -7.68
CA LYS A 141 8.42 -27.57 -7.91
C LYS A 141 8.90 -27.42 -9.35
N LEU A 142 9.39 -28.50 -9.97
CA LEU A 142 9.80 -28.50 -11.37
C LEU A 142 8.64 -28.22 -12.32
N SER A 143 7.47 -28.84 -12.07
CA SER A 143 6.28 -28.61 -12.89
C SER A 143 5.83 -27.15 -12.82
N GLU A 144 5.79 -26.58 -11.63
CA GLU A 144 5.44 -25.17 -11.40
C GLU A 144 6.44 -24.22 -12.08
N ALA A 145 7.74 -24.47 -11.91
CA ALA A 145 8.79 -23.67 -12.54
C ALA A 145 8.72 -23.73 -14.07
N ARG A 146 8.49 -24.91 -14.66
CA ARG A 146 8.32 -25.08 -16.11
C ARG A 146 7.10 -24.32 -16.63
N ALA A 147 5.97 -24.37 -15.93
CA ALA A 147 4.78 -23.62 -16.30
C ALA A 147 5.04 -22.11 -16.29
N ARG A 148 5.81 -21.63 -15.31
CA ARG A 148 6.18 -20.21 -15.21
C ARG A 148 7.13 -19.80 -16.35
N VAL A 149 8.14 -20.63 -16.66
CA VAL A 149 9.04 -20.40 -17.81
C VAL A 149 8.23 -20.30 -19.10
N GLN A 150 7.35 -21.26 -19.36
CA GLN A 150 6.51 -21.26 -20.56
C GLN A 150 5.65 -20.00 -20.66
N SER A 151 5.04 -19.58 -19.55
CA SER A 151 4.22 -18.36 -19.51
C SER A 151 5.02 -17.09 -19.82
N LEU A 152 6.25 -16.98 -19.29
CA LEU A 152 7.12 -15.84 -19.54
C LEU A 152 7.69 -15.84 -20.96
N GLU A 153 8.06 -17.00 -21.49
CA GLU A 153 8.58 -17.14 -22.86
C GLU A 153 7.53 -16.84 -23.94
N ALA A 154 6.26 -17.11 -23.63
CA ALA A 154 5.15 -16.75 -24.52
C ALA A 154 4.88 -15.25 -24.59
N MET A 155 5.46 -14.47 -23.68
CA MET A 155 5.29 -13.02 -23.61
C MET A 155 6.36 -12.31 -24.46
N PRO A 156 6.01 -11.25 -25.23
CA PRO A 156 6.99 -10.38 -25.91
C PRO A 156 8.06 -9.88 -24.95
N LYS A 157 9.32 -9.80 -25.40
CA LYS A 157 10.45 -9.38 -24.56
C LYS A 157 10.24 -8.02 -23.88
N GLN A 158 9.61 -7.07 -24.57
CA GLN A 158 9.27 -5.77 -24.01
C GLN A 158 8.33 -5.92 -22.81
N LEU A 159 7.32 -6.77 -22.90
CA LEU A 159 6.37 -7.02 -21.80
C LEU A 159 6.99 -7.83 -20.66
N GLN A 160 7.95 -8.74 -20.94
CA GLN A 160 8.76 -9.36 -19.89
C GLN A 160 9.53 -8.31 -19.08
N SER A 161 10.10 -7.30 -19.79
CA SER A 161 10.79 -6.18 -19.13
C SER A 161 9.82 -5.32 -18.32
N VAL A 162 8.63 -5.01 -18.85
CA VAL A 162 7.57 -4.30 -18.14
C VAL A 162 7.22 -5.02 -16.84
N ALA A 163 6.91 -6.31 -16.91
CA ALA A 163 6.56 -7.10 -15.73
C ALA A 163 7.68 -7.10 -14.68
N SER A 164 8.95 -7.26 -15.10
CA SER A 164 10.08 -7.23 -14.17
C SER A 164 10.27 -5.85 -13.52
N LEU A 165 10.17 -4.77 -14.30
CA LEU A 165 10.29 -3.39 -13.80
C LEU A 165 9.17 -3.02 -12.83
N THR A 166 7.97 -3.54 -13.05
CA THR A 166 6.83 -3.36 -12.13
C THR A 166 7.14 -3.95 -10.76
N TYR A 167 7.67 -5.18 -10.70
CA TYR A 167 8.12 -5.79 -9.43
C TYR A 167 9.32 -5.08 -8.79
N GLU A 168 10.10 -4.34 -9.57
CA GLU A 168 11.22 -3.54 -9.05
C GLU A 168 10.79 -2.13 -8.57
N GLY A 169 9.50 -1.81 -8.64
CA GLY A 169 8.97 -0.49 -8.30
C GLY A 169 9.32 0.60 -9.32
N LYS A 170 9.89 0.25 -10.49
CA LYS A 170 10.25 1.19 -11.56
C LYS A 170 9.05 1.48 -12.47
N LEU A 171 7.92 1.88 -11.84
CA LEU A 171 6.61 1.94 -12.47
C LEU A 171 6.56 2.91 -13.65
N PHE A 172 7.26 4.05 -13.57
CA PHE A 172 7.28 5.03 -14.65
C PHE A 172 7.92 4.48 -15.94
N ILE A 173 9.06 3.79 -15.82
CA ILE A 173 9.74 3.19 -16.98
C ILE A 173 8.90 2.06 -17.55
N ALA A 174 8.31 1.24 -16.67
CA ALA A 174 7.39 0.17 -17.05
C ALA A 174 6.17 0.71 -17.82
N GLU A 175 5.57 1.79 -17.34
CA GLU A 175 4.44 2.47 -17.99
C GLU A 175 4.80 2.96 -19.39
N GLN A 176 5.93 3.66 -19.54
CA GLN A 176 6.38 4.18 -20.85
C GLN A 176 6.56 3.06 -21.87
N ILE A 177 7.28 1.99 -21.50
CA ILE A 177 7.49 0.83 -22.38
C ILE A 177 6.15 0.18 -22.75
N CYS A 178 5.26 0.00 -21.78
CA CYS A 178 3.97 -0.65 -21.99
C CYS A 178 3.06 0.20 -22.90
N ARG A 179 3.00 1.52 -22.70
CA ARG A 179 2.24 2.45 -23.57
C ARG A 179 2.80 2.47 -24.99
N GLN A 180 4.12 2.50 -25.14
CA GLN A 180 4.74 2.44 -26.47
C GLN A 180 4.44 1.12 -27.18
N PHE A 181 4.40 0.00 -26.45
CA PHE A 181 4.00 -1.29 -27.01
C PHE A 181 2.55 -1.26 -27.47
N LEU A 182 1.63 -0.71 -26.66
CA LEU A 182 0.21 -0.59 -27.01
C LEU A 182 -0.09 0.38 -28.16
N GLN A 183 0.80 1.33 -28.48
CA GLN A 183 0.65 2.14 -29.70
C GLN A 183 0.78 1.27 -30.96
N ASN A 184 1.57 0.21 -30.93
CA ASN A 184 1.74 -0.71 -32.06
C ASN A 184 0.75 -1.86 -32.03
N GLU A 185 0.37 -2.32 -30.84
CA GLU A 185 -0.55 -3.44 -30.60
C GLU A 185 -1.66 -3.04 -29.60
N PRO A 186 -2.66 -2.21 -30.01
CA PRO A 186 -3.59 -1.54 -29.10
C PRO A 186 -4.43 -2.48 -28.21
N HIS A 187 -4.67 -3.72 -28.70
CA HIS A 187 -5.51 -4.69 -28.01
C HIS A 187 -4.73 -5.88 -27.44
N HIS A 188 -3.40 -5.78 -27.31
CA HIS A 188 -2.62 -6.89 -26.76
C HIS A 188 -2.99 -7.18 -25.29
N ARG A 189 -3.60 -8.34 -25.04
CA ARG A 189 -4.23 -8.70 -23.75
C ARG A 189 -3.32 -8.54 -22.54
N GLU A 190 -2.06 -9.01 -22.64
CA GLU A 190 -1.12 -8.94 -21.51
C GLU A 190 -0.58 -7.52 -21.31
N ALA A 191 -0.43 -6.73 -22.37
CA ALA A 191 -0.03 -5.33 -22.25
C ALA A 191 -1.12 -4.48 -21.59
N MET A 192 -2.40 -4.67 -21.96
CA MET A 192 -3.52 -4.01 -21.28
C MET A 192 -3.56 -4.35 -19.79
N ARG A 193 -3.40 -5.63 -19.45
CA ARG A 193 -3.37 -6.10 -18.07
C ARG A 193 -2.20 -5.51 -17.27
N LEU A 194 -0.99 -5.54 -17.84
CA LEU A 194 0.21 -4.98 -17.18
C LEU A 194 0.11 -3.46 -16.99
N LEU A 195 -0.45 -2.73 -17.97
CA LEU A 195 -0.65 -1.29 -17.82
C LEU A 195 -1.70 -0.99 -16.74
N ALA A 196 -2.73 -1.81 -16.63
CA ALA A 196 -3.72 -1.70 -15.55
C ALA A 196 -3.12 -2.04 -14.18
N ASP A 197 -2.25 -3.05 -14.08
CA ASP A 197 -1.52 -3.37 -12.85
C ASP A 197 -0.62 -2.21 -12.40
N ILE A 198 0.10 -1.58 -13.34
CA ILE A 198 0.88 -0.37 -13.07
C ILE A 198 -0.04 0.76 -12.57
N GLY A 199 -1.19 0.98 -13.21
CA GLY A 199 -2.19 1.95 -12.78
C GLY A 199 -2.72 1.66 -11.37
N ASN A 200 -2.98 0.40 -11.05
CA ASN A 200 -3.40 -0.03 -9.71
C ASN A 200 -2.31 0.25 -8.65
N GLN A 201 -1.04 -0.03 -8.94
CA GLN A 201 0.07 0.27 -8.03
C GLN A 201 0.30 1.77 -7.86
N LEU A 202 0.08 2.56 -8.90
CA LEU A 202 0.11 4.03 -8.85
C LEU A 202 -1.16 4.64 -8.24
N GLN A 203 -2.13 3.81 -7.84
CA GLN A 203 -3.44 4.23 -7.32
C GLN A 203 -4.26 5.08 -8.32
N VAL A 204 -4.02 4.91 -9.63
CA VAL A 204 -4.82 5.50 -10.72
C VAL A 204 -5.87 4.47 -11.14
N LEU A 205 -6.81 4.22 -10.24
CA LEU A 205 -7.74 3.08 -10.33
C LEU A 205 -8.75 3.23 -11.47
N ASP A 206 -9.05 4.46 -11.91
CA ASP A 206 -9.97 4.72 -13.03
C ASP A 206 -9.40 4.19 -14.34
N ASP A 207 -8.14 4.53 -14.65
CA ASP A 207 -7.45 4.05 -15.85
C ASP A 207 -7.31 2.52 -15.79
N ALA A 208 -7.01 1.97 -14.60
CA ALA A 208 -6.89 0.53 -14.40
C ALA A 208 -8.22 -0.19 -14.65
N GLU A 209 -9.34 0.33 -14.12
CA GLU A 209 -10.69 -0.21 -14.37
C GLU A 209 -11.01 -0.22 -15.86
N TYR A 210 -10.84 0.93 -16.54
CA TYR A 210 -11.13 1.06 -17.97
C TYR A 210 -10.35 0.06 -18.83
N LEU A 211 -9.05 -0.10 -18.54
CA LEU A 211 -8.18 -1.03 -19.26
C LEU A 211 -8.60 -2.48 -19.03
N LEU A 212 -8.94 -2.85 -17.77
CA LEU A 212 -9.35 -4.21 -17.45
C LEU A 212 -10.75 -4.53 -17.97
N GLU A 213 -11.69 -3.59 -17.90
CA GLU A 213 -13.02 -3.73 -18.51
C GLU A 213 -12.88 -4.04 -19.99
N SER A 214 -12.15 -3.19 -20.74
CA SER A 214 -11.86 -3.40 -22.15
C SER A 214 -11.14 -4.73 -22.40
N CYS A 215 -10.18 -5.11 -21.55
CA CYS A 215 -9.43 -6.34 -21.70
C CYS A 215 -10.33 -7.58 -21.56
N VAL A 216 -11.24 -7.61 -20.59
CA VAL A 216 -12.14 -8.77 -20.39
C VAL A 216 -13.27 -8.82 -21.41
N ASP A 217 -13.61 -7.69 -22.05
CA ASP A 217 -14.56 -7.63 -23.16
C ASP A 217 -13.94 -8.21 -24.44
N PHE A 218 -12.70 -7.85 -24.76
CA PHE A 218 -11.97 -8.42 -25.90
C PHE A 218 -11.56 -9.89 -25.69
N TYR A 219 -11.24 -10.25 -24.44
CA TYR A 219 -10.70 -11.57 -24.09
C TYR A 219 -11.47 -12.18 -22.89
N PRO A 220 -12.73 -12.65 -23.10
CA PRO A 220 -13.58 -13.15 -22.02
C PRO A 220 -12.98 -14.30 -21.20
N ASP A 221 -12.11 -15.11 -21.82
CA ASP A 221 -11.45 -16.25 -21.19
C ASP A 221 -10.11 -15.89 -20.52
N PHE A 222 -9.74 -14.62 -20.49
CA PHE A 222 -8.48 -14.21 -19.86
C PHE A 222 -8.66 -14.04 -18.34
N HIS A 223 -8.58 -15.16 -17.62
CA HIS A 223 -8.82 -15.25 -16.17
C HIS A 223 -8.00 -14.26 -15.35
N ARG A 224 -6.72 -14.03 -15.70
CA ARG A 224 -5.83 -13.15 -14.94
C ARG A 224 -6.33 -11.69 -14.98
N ALA A 225 -6.67 -11.20 -16.16
CA ALA A 225 -7.20 -9.85 -16.28
C ALA A 225 -8.55 -9.70 -15.55
N ARG A 226 -9.40 -10.72 -15.60
CA ARG A 226 -10.68 -10.72 -14.88
C ARG A 226 -10.48 -10.73 -13.36
N LEU A 227 -9.49 -11.46 -12.85
CA LEU A 227 -9.14 -11.45 -11.42
C LEU A 227 -8.63 -10.06 -10.99
N ASP A 228 -7.70 -9.48 -11.76
CA ASP A 228 -7.20 -8.13 -11.52
C ASP A 228 -8.34 -7.10 -11.58
N TYR A 229 -9.31 -7.30 -12.49
CA TYR A 229 -10.50 -6.45 -12.59
C TYR A 229 -11.39 -6.52 -11.35
N VAL A 230 -11.62 -7.71 -10.79
CA VAL A 230 -12.34 -7.86 -9.51
C VAL A 230 -11.63 -7.08 -8.41
N GLN A 231 -10.30 -7.16 -8.33
CA GLN A 231 -9.51 -6.47 -7.30
C GLN A 231 -9.60 -4.94 -7.44
N VAL A 232 -9.48 -4.41 -8.66
CA VAL A 232 -9.61 -2.97 -8.93
C VAL A 232 -11.02 -2.48 -8.62
N LEU A 233 -12.05 -3.20 -9.02
CA LEU A 233 -13.44 -2.88 -8.69
C LEU A 233 -13.70 -2.89 -7.19
N HIS A 234 -13.12 -3.86 -6.47
CA HIS A 234 -13.20 -3.95 -5.00
C HIS A 234 -12.54 -2.72 -4.35
N LYS A 235 -11.32 -2.35 -4.77
CA LYS A 235 -10.63 -1.14 -4.28
C LYS A 235 -11.43 0.14 -4.56
N ARG A 236 -12.14 0.18 -5.70
CA ARG A 236 -13.07 1.28 -6.06
C ARG A 236 -14.43 1.16 -5.37
N GLN A 237 -14.62 0.18 -4.51
CA GLN A 237 -15.88 -0.09 -3.79
C GLN A 237 -17.11 -0.32 -4.72
N LYS A 238 -16.85 -0.71 -5.97
CA LYS A 238 -17.89 -1.10 -6.94
C LYS A 238 -18.24 -2.57 -6.79
N TYR A 239 -18.70 -2.94 -5.62
CA TYR A 239 -18.87 -4.34 -5.19
C TYR A 239 -19.84 -5.14 -6.04
N ASP A 240 -20.92 -4.54 -6.55
CA ASP A 240 -21.87 -5.22 -7.46
C ASP A 240 -21.20 -5.66 -8.76
N LYS A 241 -20.42 -4.76 -9.39
CA LYS A 241 -19.64 -5.10 -10.58
C LYS A 241 -18.58 -6.15 -10.26
N ALA A 242 -17.88 -6.01 -9.12
CA ALA A 242 -16.88 -6.97 -8.67
C ALA A 242 -17.47 -8.36 -8.47
N LEU A 243 -18.65 -8.45 -7.82
CA LEU A 243 -19.39 -9.70 -7.65
C LEU A 243 -19.77 -10.34 -8.99
N ALA A 244 -20.24 -9.54 -9.96
CA ALA A 244 -20.56 -10.04 -11.28
C ALA A 244 -19.36 -10.68 -11.98
N GLN A 245 -18.18 -10.04 -11.91
CA GLN A 245 -16.94 -10.56 -12.48
C GLN A 245 -16.41 -11.80 -11.73
N ALA A 246 -16.51 -11.82 -10.39
CA ALA A 246 -16.15 -12.98 -9.58
C ALA A 246 -17.02 -14.21 -9.90
N ARG A 247 -18.33 -14.02 -10.14
CA ARG A 247 -19.23 -15.08 -10.61
C ARG A 247 -18.81 -15.63 -11.98
N GLN A 248 -18.30 -14.79 -12.88
CA GLN A 248 -17.77 -15.28 -14.16
C GLN A 248 -16.48 -16.10 -13.96
N LEU A 249 -15.56 -15.68 -13.09
CA LEU A 249 -14.38 -16.47 -12.74
C LEU A 249 -14.75 -17.86 -12.21
N LYS A 250 -15.73 -17.93 -11.29
CA LYS A 250 -16.22 -19.21 -10.77
C LYS A 250 -16.79 -20.11 -11.87
N LYS A 251 -17.51 -19.55 -12.86
CA LYS A 251 -18.03 -20.32 -14.01
C LYS A 251 -16.92 -20.84 -14.91
N LEU A 252 -15.87 -20.04 -15.14
CA LEU A 252 -14.74 -20.41 -16.01
C LEU A 252 -13.87 -21.51 -15.40
N ALA A 253 -13.72 -21.54 -14.08
CA ALA A 253 -12.96 -22.59 -13.37
C ALA A 253 -13.63 -22.96 -12.02
N PRO A 254 -14.65 -23.84 -12.05
CA PRO A 254 -15.48 -24.14 -10.87
C PRO A 254 -14.75 -24.77 -9.68
N GLN A 255 -13.57 -25.34 -9.90
CA GLN A 255 -12.77 -26.02 -8.86
C GLN A 255 -11.63 -25.16 -8.31
N ASN A 256 -11.50 -23.90 -8.77
CA ASN A 256 -10.41 -23.04 -8.35
C ASN A 256 -10.76 -22.35 -7.01
N VAL A 257 -10.07 -22.75 -5.94
CA VAL A 257 -10.24 -22.23 -4.58
C VAL A 257 -10.07 -20.69 -4.52
N LEU A 258 -9.12 -20.14 -5.28
CA LEU A 258 -8.90 -18.69 -5.33
C LEU A 258 -10.16 -17.95 -5.83
N TYR A 259 -10.86 -18.54 -6.81
CA TYR A 259 -12.09 -17.90 -7.35
C TYR A 259 -13.28 -18.06 -6.40
N ASP A 260 -13.34 -19.16 -5.64
CA ASP A 260 -14.31 -19.33 -4.56
C ASP A 260 -14.12 -18.27 -3.46
N VAL A 261 -12.89 -18.11 -2.97
CA VAL A 261 -12.55 -17.10 -1.94
C VAL A 261 -12.79 -15.69 -2.49
N THR A 262 -12.43 -15.43 -3.75
CA THR A 262 -12.69 -14.12 -4.39
C THR A 262 -14.19 -13.82 -4.45
N LEU A 263 -15.02 -14.81 -4.82
CA LEU A 263 -16.48 -14.66 -4.86
C LEU A 263 -17.06 -14.38 -3.47
N ALA A 264 -16.66 -15.17 -2.47
CA ALA A 264 -17.09 -14.99 -1.09
C ALA A 264 -16.72 -13.61 -0.53
N ALA A 265 -15.52 -13.11 -0.84
CA ALA A 265 -15.08 -11.78 -0.44
C ALA A 265 -15.98 -10.66 -1.02
N GLN A 266 -16.46 -10.81 -2.27
CA GLN A 266 -17.37 -9.82 -2.86
C GLN A 266 -18.80 -9.91 -2.27
N GLN A 267 -19.28 -11.12 -1.95
CA GLN A 267 -20.54 -11.28 -1.22
C GLN A 267 -20.48 -10.62 0.17
N GLN A 268 -19.38 -10.85 0.89
CA GLN A 268 -19.14 -10.24 2.20
C GLN A 268 -19.10 -8.70 2.11
N ALA A 269 -18.47 -8.14 1.08
CA ALA A 269 -18.43 -6.69 0.87
C ALA A 269 -19.80 -6.07 0.59
N LEU A 270 -20.74 -6.85 0.06
CA LEU A 270 -22.15 -6.47 -0.14
C LEU A 270 -23.06 -6.81 1.05
N GLY A 271 -22.51 -7.35 2.15
CA GLY A 271 -23.26 -7.75 3.34
C GLY A 271 -23.94 -9.11 3.23
N ASP A 272 -23.74 -9.86 2.15
CA ASP A 272 -24.23 -11.26 2.02
C ASP A 272 -23.25 -12.20 2.74
N PHE A 273 -23.26 -12.13 4.07
CA PHE A 273 -22.39 -12.96 4.90
C PHE A 273 -22.78 -14.43 4.88
N ASP A 274 -24.06 -14.75 4.82
CA ASP A 274 -24.51 -16.14 4.78
C ASP A 274 -24.06 -16.83 3.48
N GLY A 275 -24.18 -16.15 2.35
CA GLY A 275 -23.65 -16.63 1.07
C GLY A 275 -22.14 -16.82 1.09
N ALA A 276 -21.39 -15.88 1.66
CA ALA A 276 -19.93 -15.98 1.79
C ALA A 276 -19.53 -17.17 2.69
N LEU A 277 -20.18 -17.33 3.85
CA LEU A 277 -19.94 -18.44 4.78
C LEU A 277 -20.20 -19.80 4.14
N ALA A 278 -21.30 -19.94 3.38
CA ALA A 278 -21.61 -21.17 2.67
C ALA A 278 -20.49 -21.57 1.68
N ILE A 279 -19.91 -20.59 0.96
CA ILE A 279 -18.79 -20.85 0.06
C ILE A 279 -17.55 -21.29 0.84
N TYR A 280 -17.21 -20.62 1.94
CA TYR A 280 -16.05 -21.02 2.76
C TYR A 280 -16.22 -22.44 3.30
N GLU A 281 -17.42 -22.79 3.77
CA GLU A 281 -17.72 -24.16 4.25
C GLU A 281 -17.61 -25.21 3.14
N GLU A 282 -18.11 -24.89 1.94
CA GLU A 282 -17.94 -25.78 0.76
C GLU A 282 -16.46 -25.99 0.43
N VAL A 283 -15.65 -24.94 0.44
CA VAL A 283 -14.20 -25.03 0.18
C VAL A 283 -13.50 -25.87 1.25
N LEU A 284 -13.78 -25.62 2.52
CA LEU A 284 -13.20 -26.37 3.65
C LEU A 284 -13.65 -27.85 3.62
N GLY A 285 -14.88 -28.14 3.22
CA GLY A 285 -15.40 -29.51 3.05
C GLY A 285 -14.67 -30.28 1.95
N ARG A 286 -14.22 -29.59 0.89
CA ARG A 286 -13.50 -30.20 -0.25
C ARG A 286 -11.99 -30.36 -0.02
N HIS A 287 -11.37 -29.42 0.68
CA HIS A 287 -9.91 -29.29 0.77
C HIS A 287 -9.36 -29.50 2.18
N GLY A 288 -10.23 -29.66 3.19
CA GLY A 288 -9.85 -29.67 4.61
C GLY A 288 -9.54 -28.25 5.12
N ASP A 289 -8.91 -28.19 6.27
CA ASP A 289 -8.56 -26.92 6.93
C ASP A 289 -7.44 -26.19 6.19
N VAL A 290 -7.82 -25.11 5.49
CA VAL A 290 -6.90 -24.19 4.81
C VAL A 290 -6.85 -22.89 5.61
N ALA A 291 -5.69 -22.55 6.16
CA ALA A 291 -5.52 -21.42 7.10
C ALA A 291 -6.10 -20.11 6.57
N GLN A 292 -5.82 -19.74 5.31
CA GLN A 292 -6.31 -18.52 4.69
C GLN A 292 -7.86 -18.49 4.58
N VAL A 293 -8.47 -19.64 4.21
CA VAL A 293 -9.94 -19.75 4.08
C VAL A 293 -10.61 -19.65 5.45
N LEU A 294 -10.04 -20.32 6.45
CA LEU A 294 -10.50 -20.26 7.84
C LEU A 294 -10.42 -18.84 8.40
N THR A 295 -9.34 -18.11 8.13
CA THR A 295 -9.19 -16.71 8.56
C THR A 295 -10.22 -15.81 7.89
N SER A 296 -10.46 -15.97 6.58
CA SER A 296 -11.50 -15.24 5.87
C SER A 296 -12.90 -15.54 6.40
N ARG A 297 -13.19 -16.83 6.72
CA ARG A 297 -14.43 -17.25 7.40
C ARG A 297 -14.55 -16.60 8.77
N GLY A 298 -13.47 -16.56 9.57
CA GLY A 298 -13.42 -15.89 10.86
C GLY A 298 -13.76 -14.41 10.77
N HIS A 299 -13.25 -13.71 9.75
CA HIS A 299 -13.59 -12.29 9.52
C HIS A 299 -15.07 -12.09 9.21
N ALA A 300 -15.66 -12.94 8.38
CA ALA A 300 -17.11 -12.90 8.09
C ALA A 300 -17.94 -13.12 9.37
N LEU A 301 -17.61 -14.17 10.13
CA LEU A 301 -18.28 -14.49 11.40
C LEU A 301 -18.18 -13.37 12.44
N LYS A 302 -16.99 -12.78 12.58
CA LYS A 302 -16.77 -11.61 13.45
C LYS A 302 -17.69 -10.45 13.08
N THR A 303 -17.81 -10.16 11.79
CA THR A 303 -18.65 -9.05 11.30
C THR A 303 -20.12 -9.31 11.55
N CYS A 304 -20.58 -10.57 11.47
CA CYS A 304 -21.95 -10.99 11.83
C CYS A 304 -22.21 -11.06 13.34
N GLY A 305 -21.23 -10.73 14.18
CA GLY A 305 -21.37 -10.84 15.65
C GLY A 305 -21.25 -12.26 16.20
N ARG A 306 -20.88 -13.27 15.38
CA ARG A 306 -20.69 -14.68 15.77
C ARG A 306 -19.28 -14.88 16.32
N ALA A 307 -18.98 -14.24 17.45
CA ALA A 307 -17.61 -14.10 17.99
C ALA A 307 -16.97 -15.45 18.34
N ASP A 308 -17.71 -16.37 18.97
CA ASP A 308 -17.17 -17.68 19.39
C ASP A 308 -16.78 -18.54 18.18
N GLU A 309 -17.59 -18.53 17.12
CA GLU A 309 -17.30 -19.25 15.89
C GLU A 309 -16.15 -18.60 15.10
N ALA A 310 -15.98 -17.28 15.20
CA ALA A 310 -14.82 -16.60 14.65
C ALA A 310 -13.53 -17.03 15.37
N VAL A 311 -13.58 -17.14 16.71
CA VAL A 311 -12.46 -17.66 17.52
C VAL A 311 -12.10 -19.08 17.08
N ASP A 312 -13.10 -20.00 16.98
CA ASP A 312 -12.86 -21.37 16.48
C ASP A 312 -12.18 -21.39 15.11
N SER A 313 -12.66 -20.55 14.19
CA SER A 313 -12.08 -20.46 12.83
C SER A 313 -10.62 -20.02 12.84
N TYR A 314 -10.26 -19.00 13.65
CA TYR A 314 -8.88 -18.56 13.77
C TYR A 314 -7.98 -19.59 14.46
N GLN A 315 -8.52 -20.29 15.48
CA GLN A 315 -7.80 -21.37 16.16
C GLN A 315 -7.50 -22.54 15.22
N ARG A 316 -8.47 -22.95 14.42
CA ARG A 316 -8.27 -23.97 13.38
C ARG A 316 -7.27 -23.52 12.33
N ALA A 317 -7.25 -22.22 11.98
CA ALA A 317 -6.29 -21.69 11.00
C ALA A 317 -4.84 -21.86 11.46
N TYR A 318 -4.50 -21.48 12.71
CA TYR A 318 -3.14 -21.71 13.21
C TYR A 318 -2.87 -23.18 13.57
N ALA A 319 -3.88 -23.99 13.85
CA ALA A 319 -3.69 -25.42 14.03
C ALA A 319 -3.35 -26.12 12.69
N ALA A 320 -3.92 -25.64 11.57
CA ALA A 320 -3.59 -26.14 10.23
C ALA A 320 -2.21 -25.65 9.76
N GLN A 321 -1.82 -24.42 10.13
CA GLN A 321 -0.53 -23.84 9.79
C GLN A 321 -0.01 -23.02 10.98
N ALA A 322 0.91 -23.59 11.76
CA ALA A 322 1.35 -23.05 13.05
C ALA A 322 2.04 -21.68 12.97
N ASP A 323 2.69 -21.35 11.85
CA ASP A 323 3.33 -20.07 11.59
C ASP A 323 2.40 -19.03 10.93
N TYR A 324 1.11 -19.35 10.74
CA TYR A 324 0.18 -18.43 10.08
C TYR A 324 -0.19 -17.24 10.98
N GLY A 325 0.64 -16.21 10.94
CA GLY A 325 0.61 -15.07 11.86
C GLY A 325 -0.69 -14.28 11.84
N ASP A 326 -1.37 -14.18 10.69
CA ASP A 326 -2.63 -13.44 10.54
C ASP A 326 -3.76 -14.01 11.42
N ALA A 327 -3.82 -15.33 11.63
CA ALA A 327 -4.81 -15.93 12.52
C ALA A 327 -4.63 -15.48 13.98
N TYR A 328 -3.39 -15.42 14.47
CA TYR A 328 -3.09 -14.93 15.82
C TYR A 328 -3.37 -13.43 15.96
N TRP A 329 -2.98 -12.63 14.96
CA TRP A 329 -3.29 -11.21 14.95
C TRP A 329 -4.80 -10.95 14.92
N SER A 330 -5.54 -11.74 14.15
CA SER A 330 -7.01 -11.65 14.08
C SER A 330 -7.66 -11.94 15.43
N LEU A 331 -7.16 -12.93 16.19
CA LEU A 331 -7.59 -13.20 17.59
C LEU A 331 -7.24 -12.02 18.52
N ALA A 332 -6.01 -11.50 18.44
CA ALA A 332 -5.58 -10.35 19.24
C ALA A 332 -6.46 -9.13 18.97
N ASN A 333 -6.87 -8.94 17.72
CA ASN A 333 -7.69 -7.80 17.28
C ASN A 333 -9.19 -7.92 17.64
N LEU A 334 -9.64 -9.08 18.18
CA LEU A 334 -10.95 -9.20 18.80
C LEU A 334 -11.05 -8.41 20.11
N LYS A 335 -9.92 -8.05 20.74
CA LYS A 335 -9.78 -7.31 22.00
C LYS A 335 -10.31 -8.05 23.24
N THR A 336 -11.29 -8.93 23.09
CA THR A 336 -11.89 -9.76 24.16
C THR A 336 -11.17 -11.07 24.35
N TYR A 337 -10.46 -11.56 23.32
CA TYR A 337 -9.68 -12.79 23.39
C TYR A 337 -8.46 -12.64 24.29
N ARG A 338 -8.17 -13.69 25.07
CA ARG A 338 -6.99 -13.76 25.96
C ARG A 338 -6.20 -15.02 25.65
N PHE A 339 -4.96 -14.84 25.22
CA PHE A 339 -4.07 -15.95 24.89
C PHE A 339 -3.64 -16.73 26.13
N SER A 340 -3.70 -18.06 26.05
CA SER A 340 -3.13 -18.98 27.03
C SER A 340 -1.61 -18.98 26.99
N ASP A 341 -0.96 -19.54 28.04
CA ASP A 341 0.49 -19.69 28.07
C ASP A 341 1.01 -20.58 26.95
N ALA A 342 0.26 -21.63 26.59
CA ALA A 342 0.62 -22.53 25.50
C ALA A 342 0.59 -21.83 24.14
N GLU A 343 -0.41 -21.00 23.85
CA GLU A 343 -0.51 -20.22 22.63
C GLU A 343 0.61 -19.18 22.52
N MET A 344 0.92 -18.51 23.64
CA MET A 344 2.04 -17.54 23.67
C MET A 344 3.39 -18.22 23.43
N ALA A 345 3.61 -19.38 24.03
CA ALA A 345 4.83 -20.16 23.81
C ALA A 345 4.94 -20.62 22.34
N LEU A 346 3.82 -21.06 21.74
CA LEU A 346 3.77 -21.44 20.32
C LEU A 346 4.07 -20.24 19.42
N MET A 347 3.42 -19.10 19.62
CA MET A 347 3.69 -17.86 18.87
C MET A 347 5.18 -17.46 18.96
N ALA A 348 5.76 -17.48 20.16
CA ALA A 348 7.16 -17.12 20.37
C ALA A 348 8.12 -18.11 19.67
N SER A 349 7.80 -19.41 19.67
CA SER A 349 8.57 -20.43 18.96
C SER A 349 8.52 -20.21 17.45
N GLN A 350 7.33 -19.93 16.89
CA GLN A 350 7.17 -19.68 15.45
C GLN A 350 7.82 -18.35 15.05
N GLU A 351 7.73 -17.31 15.88
CA GLU A 351 8.37 -16.03 15.65
C GLU A 351 9.90 -16.15 15.58
N ALA A 352 10.50 -16.99 16.40
CA ALA A 352 11.94 -17.24 16.44
C ALA A 352 12.45 -18.17 15.31
N SER A 353 11.55 -18.91 14.64
CA SER A 353 11.93 -19.87 13.59
C SER A 353 12.48 -19.17 12.35
N SER A 354 13.57 -19.68 11.79
CA SER A 354 14.12 -19.21 10.50
C SER A 354 13.18 -19.41 9.32
N ASP A 355 12.28 -20.38 9.41
CA ASP A 355 11.40 -20.79 8.31
C ASP A 355 10.15 -19.89 8.23
N THR A 356 9.83 -19.15 9.29
CA THR A 356 8.70 -18.22 9.31
C THR A 356 8.96 -17.02 8.41
N SER A 357 8.03 -16.78 7.49
CA SER A 357 8.11 -15.65 6.57
C SER A 357 8.13 -14.31 7.33
N PRO A 358 8.74 -13.24 6.77
CA PRO A 358 8.72 -11.92 7.38
C PRO A 358 7.30 -11.42 7.66
N GLU A 359 6.36 -11.74 6.80
CA GLU A 359 4.95 -11.38 6.95
C GLU A 359 4.31 -12.06 8.16
N ASN A 360 4.40 -13.39 8.27
CA ASN A 360 3.89 -14.10 9.42
C ASN A 360 4.58 -13.64 10.70
N ARG A 361 5.89 -13.36 10.64
CA ARG A 361 6.68 -12.92 11.79
C ARG A 361 6.20 -11.60 12.37
N TYR A 362 5.95 -10.56 11.54
CA TYR A 362 5.44 -9.32 12.10
C TYR A 362 4.02 -9.48 12.66
N HIS A 363 3.14 -10.28 12.05
CA HIS A 363 1.82 -10.59 12.61
C HIS A 363 1.94 -11.24 14.00
N LEU A 364 2.85 -12.23 14.16
CA LEU A 364 3.13 -12.88 15.44
C LEU A 364 3.66 -11.87 16.48
N CYS A 365 4.54 -10.95 16.07
CA CYS A 365 5.04 -9.89 16.95
C CYS A 365 3.90 -8.99 17.45
N PHE A 366 3.01 -8.54 16.58
CA PHE A 366 1.86 -7.72 17.00
C PHE A 366 0.89 -8.50 17.91
N ALA A 367 0.66 -9.78 17.64
CA ALA A 367 -0.18 -10.63 18.48
C ALA A 367 0.46 -10.85 19.87
N LEU A 368 1.76 -11.13 19.95
CA LEU A 368 2.51 -11.24 21.20
C LEU A 368 2.54 -9.90 21.96
N GLY A 369 2.75 -8.79 21.26
CA GLY A 369 2.68 -7.46 21.85
C GLY A 369 1.36 -7.22 22.58
N LYS A 370 0.22 -7.59 21.93
CA LYS A 370 -1.10 -7.50 22.56
C LYS A 370 -1.28 -8.50 23.71
N ALA A 371 -0.81 -9.72 23.57
CA ALA A 371 -0.91 -10.75 24.59
C ALA A 371 -0.19 -10.34 25.88
N PHE A 372 1.03 -9.78 25.77
CA PHE A 372 1.78 -9.26 26.93
C PHE A 372 1.13 -8.00 27.52
N GLU A 373 0.58 -7.10 26.69
CA GLU A 373 -0.21 -5.94 27.16
C GLU A 373 -1.38 -6.39 28.02
N ASP A 374 -2.12 -7.42 27.63
CA ASP A 374 -3.26 -7.95 28.36
C ASP A 374 -2.90 -8.57 29.72
N ARG A 375 -1.64 -8.96 29.90
CA ARG A 375 -1.07 -9.47 31.15
C ARG A 375 -0.42 -8.39 32.02
N GLY A 376 -0.36 -7.14 31.54
CA GLY A 376 0.30 -6.04 32.23
C GLY A 376 1.83 -6.06 32.13
N ASP A 377 2.40 -6.96 31.32
CA ASP A 377 3.84 -6.93 31.02
C ASP A 377 4.11 -5.96 29.86
N TYR A 378 4.10 -4.68 30.21
CA TYR A 378 4.24 -3.60 29.22
C TYR A 378 5.63 -3.52 28.58
N ARG A 379 6.66 -4.07 29.24
CA ARG A 379 8.01 -4.10 28.66
C ARG A 379 8.09 -5.09 27.52
N SER A 380 7.73 -6.34 27.77
CA SER A 380 7.69 -7.36 26.72
C SER A 380 6.71 -6.99 25.60
N SER A 381 5.57 -6.40 25.96
CA SER A 381 4.61 -5.87 25.01
C SER A 381 5.23 -4.85 24.06
N PHE A 382 5.95 -3.86 24.60
CA PHE A 382 6.62 -2.84 23.80
C PHE A 382 7.71 -3.44 22.91
N ASP A 383 8.54 -4.33 23.46
CA ASP A 383 9.64 -4.97 22.71
C ASP A 383 9.10 -5.74 21.49
N TYR A 384 7.98 -6.45 21.64
CA TYR A 384 7.34 -7.15 20.52
C TYR A 384 6.67 -6.21 19.51
N TYR A 385 5.96 -5.18 19.96
CA TYR A 385 5.43 -4.17 19.05
C TYR A 385 6.54 -3.45 18.27
N ASP A 386 7.63 -3.07 18.94
CA ASP A 386 8.78 -2.43 18.28
C ASP A 386 9.43 -3.35 17.25
N LYS A 387 9.62 -4.65 17.59
CA LYS A 387 10.14 -5.64 16.66
C LYS A 387 9.24 -5.82 15.44
N GLY A 388 7.93 -5.96 15.65
CA GLY A 388 6.94 -6.08 14.56
C GLY A 388 6.91 -4.86 13.66
N ASN A 389 6.95 -3.66 14.25
CA ASN A 389 7.00 -2.40 13.52
C ASN A 389 8.28 -2.29 12.69
N ARG A 390 9.45 -2.63 13.22
CA ARG A 390 10.71 -2.64 12.45
C ARG A 390 10.63 -3.55 11.24
N LEU A 391 10.15 -4.79 11.41
CA LEU A 391 9.97 -5.74 10.31
C LEU A 391 9.03 -5.21 9.22
N LYS A 392 7.94 -4.55 9.62
CA LYS A 392 6.99 -3.96 8.67
C LYS A 392 7.57 -2.73 7.98
N ARG A 393 8.30 -1.89 8.72
CA ARG A 393 8.97 -0.69 8.19
C ARG A 393 10.03 -1.03 7.16
N GLU A 394 10.83 -2.08 7.37
CA GLU A 394 11.83 -2.57 6.40
C GLU A 394 11.22 -2.94 5.04
N GLN A 395 9.91 -3.25 5.02
CA GLN A 395 9.17 -3.54 3.79
C GLN A 395 8.54 -2.29 3.15
N SER A 396 8.48 -1.17 3.90
CA SER A 396 7.81 0.03 3.46
C SER A 396 8.78 1.02 2.90
N GLY A 397 8.91 1.47 1.82
CA GLY A 397 9.81 2.57 1.37
C GLY A 397 9.44 3.96 1.91
N TYR A 398 8.76 4.04 3.08
CA TYR A 398 8.26 5.30 3.65
C TYR A 398 9.40 6.24 4.06
N ARG A 399 9.28 7.50 3.66
CA ARG A 399 10.17 8.61 4.02
C ARG A 399 9.36 9.78 4.53
N SER A 400 9.61 10.21 5.76
CA SER A 400 8.91 11.36 6.38
C SER A 400 9.17 12.66 5.63
N GLU A 401 10.36 12.82 5.06
CA GLU A 401 10.80 14.00 4.32
C GLU A 401 9.88 14.31 3.13
N MET A 402 9.36 13.29 2.46
CA MET A 402 8.46 13.48 1.32
C MET A 402 7.16 14.18 1.76
N LEU A 403 6.54 13.69 2.83
CA LEU A 403 5.33 14.33 3.37
C LEU A 403 5.62 15.74 3.87
N GLU A 404 6.70 15.92 4.63
CA GLU A 404 7.08 17.23 5.18
C GLU A 404 7.31 18.25 4.06
N SER A 405 7.96 17.84 2.96
CA SER A 405 8.15 18.67 1.77
C SER A 405 6.82 19.03 1.10
N ASP A 406 5.95 18.04 0.86
CA ASP A 406 4.64 18.27 0.24
C ASP A 406 3.79 19.26 1.05
N LEU A 407 3.77 19.10 2.37
CA LEU A 407 2.99 19.99 3.26
C LEU A 407 3.63 21.38 3.40
N ALA A 408 4.95 21.47 3.35
CA ALA A 408 5.65 22.77 3.33
C ALA A 408 5.36 23.53 2.03
N GLU A 409 5.37 22.86 0.90
CA GLU A 409 5.00 23.43 -0.40
C GLU A 409 3.55 23.93 -0.41
N GLN A 410 2.60 23.16 0.13
CA GLN A 410 1.21 23.60 0.28
C GLN A 410 1.08 24.90 1.09
N ARG A 411 1.80 25.01 2.20
CA ARG A 411 1.79 26.22 3.04
C ARG A 411 2.34 27.47 2.31
N THR A 412 3.23 27.25 1.35
CA THR A 412 3.80 28.34 0.56
C THR A 412 2.89 28.76 -0.59
N LEU A 413 2.20 27.80 -1.21
CA LEU A 413 1.40 28.03 -2.42
C LEU A 413 -0.03 28.53 -2.12
N PHE A 414 -0.62 28.11 -0.99
CA PHE A 414 -2.06 28.26 -0.76
C PHE A 414 -2.32 29.09 0.51
N ASP A 415 -2.40 30.38 0.34
CA ASP A 415 -2.77 31.34 1.39
C ASP A 415 -4.25 31.80 1.26
N ALA A 416 -4.64 32.76 2.10
CA ALA A 416 -6.00 33.31 2.11
C ALA A 416 -6.34 34.04 0.80
N ASP A 417 -5.38 34.72 0.19
CA ASP A 417 -5.58 35.47 -1.07
C ASP A 417 -5.81 34.48 -2.22
N PHE A 418 -5.03 33.39 -2.28
CA PHE A 418 -5.21 32.31 -3.25
C PHE A 418 -6.65 31.77 -3.25
N PHE A 419 -7.19 31.45 -2.08
CA PHE A 419 -8.57 30.95 -1.98
C PHE A 419 -9.62 32.05 -2.19
N GLY A 420 -9.33 33.29 -1.78
CA GLY A 420 -10.20 34.45 -1.99
C GLY A 420 -10.45 34.73 -3.46
N GLU A 421 -9.41 34.72 -4.28
CA GLU A 421 -9.50 34.88 -5.74
C GLU A 421 -10.31 33.77 -6.43
N ARG A 422 -10.30 32.56 -5.84
CA ARG A 422 -10.97 31.35 -6.37
C ARG A 422 -12.26 30.99 -5.64
N ALA A 423 -12.83 31.90 -4.85
CA ALA A 423 -14.05 31.64 -4.06
C ALA A 423 -15.27 31.21 -4.90
N HIS A 424 -15.26 31.50 -6.22
CA HIS A 424 -16.30 31.12 -7.17
C HIS A 424 -16.03 29.81 -7.90
N PHE A 425 -14.88 29.16 -7.65
CA PHE A 425 -14.48 27.89 -8.26
C PHE A 425 -15.30 26.71 -7.70
N GLY A 426 -15.20 25.57 -8.37
CA GLY A 426 -15.71 24.29 -7.90
C GLY A 426 -17.21 24.08 -7.98
N CYS A 427 -17.62 22.88 -7.61
CA CYS A 427 -19.01 22.47 -7.49
C CYS A 427 -19.63 23.04 -6.20
N GLN A 428 -20.78 23.69 -6.30
CA GLN A 428 -21.42 24.40 -5.20
C GLN A 428 -22.25 23.51 -4.27
N SER A 429 -22.08 22.19 -4.32
CA SER A 429 -22.75 21.26 -3.41
C SER A 429 -22.25 21.46 -1.97
N SER A 430 -23.19 21.53 -1.02
CA SER A 430 -22.91 21.57 0.41
C SER A 430 -23.12 20.21 1.10
N ALA A 431 -23.42 19.18 0.33
CA ALA A 431 -23.72 17.85 0.85
C ALA A 431 -22.52 17.13 1.53
N PRO A 432 -21.26 17.25 1.03
CA PRO A 432 -20.16 16.52 1.63
C PRO A 432 -19.73 17.05 2.99
N ILE A 433 -19.46 16.11 3.91
CA ILE A 433 -18.81 16.35 5.21
C ILE A 433 -17.54 15.51 5.23
N PHE A 434 -16.38 16.15 5.24
CA PHE A 434 -15.08 15.48 5.35
C PHE A 434 -14.66 15.37 6.81
N ILE A 435 -14.39 14.16 7.30
CA ILE A 435 -13.74 13.93 8.60
C ILE A 435 -12.28 13.58 8.33
N VAL A 436 -11.40 14.53 8.64
CA VAL A 436 -9.95 14.42 8.43
C VAL A 436 -9.20 14.34 9.76
N GLY A 437 -7.91 14.05 9.74
CA GLY A 437 -7.04 13.96 10.92
C GLY A 437 -6.06 12.79 10.83
N LEU A 438 -5.65 12.26 11.97
CA LEU A 438 -4.86 11.03 12.01
C LEU A 438 -5.74 9.80 12.26
N PRO A 439 -5.34 8.62 11.77
CA PRO A 439 -5.90 7.36 12.23
C PRO A 439 -5.82 7.29 13.78
N ARG A 440 -6.80 6.66 14.41
CA ARG A 440 -6.90 6.53 15.88
C ARG A 440 -7.21 7.82 16.64
N ALA A 441 -7.56 8.90 15.96
CA ALA A 441 -7.98 10.15 16.57
C ALA A 441 -9.47 10.19 17.00
N GLY A 442 -10.23 9.12 16.80
CA GLY A 442 -11.65 9.06 17.16
C GLY A 442 -12.61 9.43 16.02
N SER A 443 -12.11 9.50 14.77
CA SER A 443 -12.91 9.84 13.59
C SER A 443 -14.13 8.93 13.38
N THR A 444 -14.04 7.64 13.70
CA THR A 444 -15.17 6.70 13.61
C THR A 444 -16.28 7.03 14.63
N LEU A 445 -15.91 7.47 15.84
CA LEU A 445 -16.89 7.92 16.82
C LEU A 445 -17.67 9.14 16.32
N LEU A 446 -16.96 10.11 15.75
CA LEU A 446 -17.57 11.30 15.17
C LEU A 446 -18.47 10.95 13.98
N GLU A 447 -18.05 10.05 13.12
CA GLU A 447 -18.87 9.54 12.02
C GLU A 447 -20.18 8.93 12.55
N GLN A 448 -20.11 8.06 13.55
CA GLN A 448 -21.28 7.40 14.12
C GLN A 448 -22.24 8.40 14.80
N ILE A 449 -21.70 9.39 15.51
CA ILE A 449 -22.50 10.46 16.11
C ILE A 449 -23.26 11.23 15.02
N LEU A 450 -22.58 11.68 13.98
CA LEU A 450 -23.18 12.44 12.89
C LEU A 450 -24.18 11.61 12.07
N ALA A 451 -23.82 10.34 11.76
CA ALA A 451 -24.66 9.43 10.99
C ALA A 451 -25.90 8.92 11.79
N SER A 452 -25.96 9.15 13.10
CA SER A 452 -27.18 8.91 13.86
C SER A 452 -28.32 9.88 13.51
N HIS A 453 -28.00 11.00 12.86
CA HIS A 453 -28.99 11.97 12.42
C HIS A 453 -29.59 11.57 11.07
N SER A 454 -30.93 11.64 10.94
CA SER A 454 -31.66 11.19 9.74
C SER A 454 -31.34 11.94 8.44
N LEU A 455 -30.70 13.09 8.50
CA LEU A 455 -30.26 13.88 7.34
C LEU A 455 -28.82 13.60 6.91
N VAL A 456 -28.11 12.71 7.60
CA VAL A 456 -26.67 12.46 7.38
C VAL A 456 -26.45 10.98 7.08
N ASP A 457 -25.98 10.69 5.89
CA ASP A 457 -25.55 9.34 5.54
C ASP A 457 -24.10 9.12 6.00
N GLY A 458 -23.86 8.10 6.82
CA GLY A 458 -22.53 7.54 7.01
C GLY A 458 -22.14 6.74 5.78
N THR A 459 -20.93 6.97 5.27
CA THR A 459 -20.42 6.19 4.15
C THR A 459 -19.22 5.35 4.59
N LEU A 460 -18.13 5.41 3.85
CA LEU A 460 -16.91 4.64 4.07
C LEU A 460 -15.69 5.58 4.06
N GLU A 461 -14.50 5.01 4.16
CA GLU A 461 -13.27 5.69 3.79
C GLU A 461 -13.20 5.74 2.26
N LEU A 462 -13.65 6.89 1.69
CA LEU A 462 -13.75 7.03 0.25
C LEU A 462 -12.37 7.34 -0.37
N ALA A 463 -11.99 6.56 -1.39
CA ALA A 463 -10.70 6.74 -2.07
C ALA A 463 -10.70 7.88 -3.10
N ASN A 464 -11.82 8.56 -3.34
CA ASN A 464 -12.02 9.48 -4.46
C ASN A 464 -11.11 10.71 -4.42
N ILE A 465 -10.90 11.33 -3.25
CA ILE A 465 -10.01 12.50 -3.12
C ILE A 465 -8.56 12.11 -3.41
N ILE A 466 -8.09 11.03 -2.80
CA ILE A 466 -6.73 10.50 -3.02
C ILE A 466 -6.56 10.08 -4.48
N GLY A 467 -7.56 9.42 -5.07
CA GLY A 467 -7.57 9.05 -6.49
C GLY A 467 -7.48 10.26 -7.41
N THR A 468 -8.21 11.33 -7.11
CA THR A 468 -8.14 12.60 -7.86
C THR A 468 -6.76 13.25 -7.76
N ALA A 469 -6.17 13.31 -6.55
CA ALA A 469 -4.81 13.83 -6.35
C ALA A 469 -3.77 13.01 -7.15
N ASN A 470 -3.87 11.68 -7.13
CA ASN A 470 -2.98 10.80 -7.89
C ASN A 470 -3.15 10.96 -9.40
N ARG A 471 -4.38 11.14 -9.89
CA ARG A 471 -4.67 11.43 -11.30
C ARG A 471 -4.05 12.75 -11.73
N LEU A 472 -4.19 13.81 -10.96
CA LEU A 472 -3.55 15.10 -11.23
C LEU A 472 -2.02 14.97 -11.25
N ASN A 473 -1.43 14.24 -10.31
CA ASN A 473 0.01 13.98 -10.28
C ASN A 473 0.49 13.14 -11.48
N SER A 474 -0.37 12.30 -12.07
CA SER A 474 -0.04 11.52 -13.28
C SER A 474 0.12 12.41 -14.53
N LEU A 475 -0.48 13.60 -14.56
CA LEU A 475 -0.35 14.55 -15.67
C LEU A 475 1.08 15.10 -15.76
N GLN A 476 1.74 15.36 -14.63
CA GLN A 476 3.17 15.75 -14.59
C GLN A 476 4.06 14.68 -15.23
N ARG A 477 3.81 13.40 -14.91
CA ARG A 477 4.59 12.28 -15.44
C ARG A 477 4.52 12.19 -16.98
N ARG A 478 3.49 12.76 -17.57
CA ARG A 478 3.32 12.89 -19.04
C ARG A 478 3.97 14.17 -19.58
N GLY A 479 4.64 14.97 -18.75
CA GLY A 479 5.35 16.19 -19.13
C GLY A 479 4.42 17.37 -19.47
N SER A 480 3.15 17.33 -19.06
CA SER A 480 2.12 18.31 -19.46
C SER A 480 1.71 19.29 -18.36
N ALA A 481 2.16 19.12 -17.11
CA ALA A 481 1.69 19.94 -15.99
C ALA A 481 2.73 19.99 -14.85
N ALA A 482 2.54 20.94 -13.90
CA ALA A 482 3.27 20.98 -12.64
C ALA A 482 2.97 19.74 -11.77
N PRO A 483 3.86 19.36 -10.83
CA PRO A 483 3.58 18.29 -9.88
C PRO A 483 2.41 18.64 -8.94
N TYR A 484 1.79 17.62 -8.37
CA TYR A 484 0.89 17.83 -7.24
C TYR A 484 1.77 18.11 -5.97
N PRO A 485 1.48 19.14 -5.12
CA PRO A 485 0.26 19.95 -5.11
C PRO A 485 0.29 21.20 -6.00
N ALA A 486 1.42 21.58 -6.60
CA ALA A 486 1.57 22.83 -7.35
C ALA A 486 0.58 22.96 -8.52
N ILE A 487 0.23 21.85 -9.20
CA ILE A 487 -0.76 21.82 -10.29
C ILE A 487 -2.10 22.45 -9.90
N LEU A 488 -2.46 22.45 -8.61
CA LEU A 488 -3.72 23.02 -8.14
C LEU A 488 -3.84 24.53 -8.40
N ALA A 489 -2.69 25.24 -8.48
CA ALA A 489 -2.66 26.66 -8.80
C ALA A 489 -3.03 26.95 -10.26
N ASP A 490 -2.83 26.01 -11.16
CA ASP A 490 -3.04 26.12 -12.60
C ASP A 490 -4.44 25.67 -13.03
N LEU A 491 -5.23 25.07 -12.12
CA LEU A 491 -6.58 24.59 -12.46
C LEU A 491 -7.55 25.76 -12.70
N SER A 492 -8.28 25.69 -13.82
CA SER A 492 -9.34 26.64 -14.13
C SER A 492 -10.61 26.39 -13.30
N ALA A 493 -11.51 27.40 -13.28
CA ALA A 493 -12.81 27.28 -12.62
C ALA A 493 -13.65 26.10 -13.19
N ASP A 494 -13.57 25.86 -14.50
CA ASP A 494 -14.29 24.76 -15.15
C ASP A 494 -13.71 23.39 -14.74
N GLN A 495 -12.38 23.25 -14.75
CA GLN A 495 -11.72 22.02 -14.32
C GLN A 495 -12.02 21.68 -12.84
N THR A 496 -11.95 22.67 -11.95
CA THR A 496 -12.28 22.44 -10.52
C THR A 496 -13.75 22.11 -10.32
N ARG A 497 -14.65 22.70 -11.11
CA ARG A 497 -16.08 22.35 -11.09
C ARG A 497 -16.31 20.92 -11.57
N GLU A 498 -15.71 20.52 -12.68
CA GLU A 498 -15.81 19.15 -13.22
C GLU A 498 -15.30 18.12 -12.21
N LEU A 499 -14.17 18.36 -11.55
CA LEU A 499 -13.65 17.48 -10.48
C LEU A 499 -14.65 17.36 -9.33
N GLY A 500 -15.27 18.46 -8.90
CA GLY A 500 -16.27 18.47 -7.85
C GLY A 500 -17.55 17.73 -8.23
N GLU A 501 -18.06 17.94 -9.45
CA GLU A 501 -19.23 17.26 -9.99
C GLU A 501 -18.98 15.75 -10.14
N GLN A 502 -17.78 15.38 -10.60
CA GLN A 502 -17.36 13.98 -10.70
C GLN A 502 -17.34 13.31 -9.32
N PHE A 503 -16.77 13.96 -8.30
CA PHE A 503 -16.79 13.45 -6.92
C PHE A 503 -18.22 13.23 -6.43
N ILE A 504 -19.11 14.20 -6.65
CA ILE A 504 -20.52 14.09 -6.27
C ILE A 504 -21.21 12.93 -6.98
N GLN A 505 -20.93 12.71 -8.25
CA GLN A 505 -21.50 11.62 -9.04
C GLN A 505 -20.94 10.25 -8.63
N GLU A 506 -19.63 10.14 -8.50
CA GLU A 506 -18.98 8.86 -8.17
C GLU A 506 -19.32 8.35 -6.77
N THR A 507 -19.55 9.25 -5.81
CA THR A 507 -19.91 8.88 -4.43
C THR A 507 -21.39 8.60 -4.25
N GLN A 508 -22.23 8.78 -5.27
CA GLN A 508 -23.69 8.66 -5.14
C GLN A 508 -24.16 7.25 -4.73
N HIS A 509 -23.47 6.21 -5.17
CA HIS A 509 -23.84 4.83 -4.86
C HIS A 509 -23.57 4.43 -3.38
N HIS A 510 -22.83 5.25 -2.64
CA HIS A 510 -22.59 5.05 -1.21
C HIS A 510 -23.61 5.78 -0.31
N ARG A 511 -24.52 6.55 -0.90
CA ARG A 511 -25.45 7.42 -0.17
C ARG A 511 -26.83 6.79 -0.08
N GLY A 512 -27.51 7.07 1.02
CA GLY A 512 -28.93 6.82 1.21
C GLY A 512 -29.78 8.02 0.83
N SER A 513 -30.70 8.40 1.71
CA SER A 513 -31.64 9.51 1.52
C SER A 513 -31.23 10.81 2.23
N GLY A 514 -30.06 10.84 2.88
CA GLY A 514 -29.56 12.00 3.62
C GLY A 514 -29.29 13.19 2.71
N VAL A 515 -29.50 14.40 3.27
CA VAL A 515 -29.12 15.67 2.60
C VAL A 515 -27.60 15.84 2.58
N TYR A 516 -26.93 15.29 3.59
CA TYR A 516 -25.49 15.28 3.78
C TYR A 516 -24.97 13.86 3.76
N PHE A 517 -23.70 13.71 3.40
CA PHE A 517 -22.99 12.44 3.51
C PHE A 517 -21.56 12.66 4.00
N ILE A 518 -21.02 11.68 4.70
CA ILE A 518 -19.70 11.74 5.33
C ILE A 518 -18.68 11.02 4.46
N ASP A 519 -17.57 11.69 4.11
CA ASP A 519 -16.33 11.04 3.70
C ASP A 519 -15.37 11.06 4.90
N LYS A 520 -15.24 9.89 5.56
CA LYS A 520 -14.35 9.77 6.72
C LYS A 520 -13.04 9.11 6.29
N MET A 521 -12.18 9.87 5.64
CA MET A 521 -10.82 9.47 5.28
C MET A 521 -9.82 10.37 6.01
N PRO A 522 -9.23 9.90 7.12
CA PRO A 522 -8.34 10.72 7.95
C PRO A 522 -7.24 11.41 7.14
N ASN A 523 -6.58 10.70 6.25
CA ASN A 523 -5.47 11.21 5.43
C ASN A 523 -5.88 12.31 4.42
N ASN A 524 -7.17 12.59 4.24
CA ASN A 524 -7.63 13.70 3.39
C ASN A 524 -7.20 15.09 3.90
N PHE A 525 -6.67 15.21 5.15
CA PHE A 525 -6.05 16.45 5.60
C PHE A 525 -4.90 16.92 4.69
N ARG A 526 -4.24 16.00 4.00
CA ARG A 526 -3.18 16.28 3.01
C ARG A 526 -3.71 16.91 1.73
N HIS A 527 -5.01 16.89 1.52
CA HIS A 527 -5.68 17.30 0.28
C HIS A 527 -6.71 18.42 0.49
N ILE A 528 -6.63 19.14 1.62
CA ILE A 528 -7.55 20.26 1.93
C ILE A 528 -7.60 21.31 0.81
N PRO A 529 -6.47 21.73 0.18
CA PRO A 529 -6.53 22.66 -0.94
C PRO A 529 -7.35 22.13 -2.12
N LEU A 530 -7.19 20.86 -2.47
CA LEU A 530 -7.99 20.23 -3.53
C LEU A 530 -9.47 20.18 -3.16
N ILE A 531 -9.80 19.76 -1.94
CA ILE A 531 -11.19 19.73 -1.43
C ILE A 531 -11.80 21.13 -1.49
N GLN A 532 -11.09 22.16 -1.03
CA GLN A 532 -11.58 23.53 -1.01
C GLN A 532 -11.79 24.09 -2.41
N LEU A 533 -10.92 23.76 -3.38
CA LEU A 533 -11.07 24.21 -4.77
C LEU A 533 -12.23 23.51 -5.47
N MET A 534 -12.39 22.21 -5.29
CA MET A 534 -13.41 21.44 -6.03
C MET A 534 -14.79 21.46 -5.35
N LEU A 535 -14.85 21.64 -4.03
CA LEU A 535 -16.05 21.58 -3.20
C LEU A 535 -16.06 22.70 -2.14
N PRO A 536 -16.11 23.96 -2.53
CA PRO A 536 -15.90 25.11 -1.63
C PRO A 536 -16.96 25.24 -0.53
N LYS A 537 -18.12 24.56 -0.65
CA LYS A 537 -19.18 24.55 0.38
C LYS A 537 -19.18 23.28 1.24
N ALA A 538 -18.29 22.32 0.98
CA ALA A 538 -18.14 21.16 1.83
C ALA A 538 -17.76 21.54 3.26
N LYS A 539 -18.19 20.74 4.22
CA LYS A 539 -17.83 20.91 5.64
C LYS A 539 -16.61 20.04 5.92
N ILE A 540 -15.67 20.57 6.71
CA ILE A 540 -14.44 19.84 7.08
C ILE A 540 -14.37 19.78 8.60
N ILE A 541 -14.20 18.59 9.16
CA ILE A 541 -14.03 18.33 10.58
C ILE A 541 -12.64 17.74 10.79
N ASP A 542 -11.80 18.43 11.59
CA ASP A 542 -10.49 17.99 12.02
C ASP A 542 -10.64 17.17 13.32
N ALA A 543 -10.65 15.84 13.20
CA ALA A 543 -10.70 14.91 14.33
C ALA A 543 -9.32 14.83 14.99
N ARG A 544 -9.22 15.36 16.21
CA ARG A 544 -7.96 15.44 16.95
C ARG A 544 -8.04 14.67 18.27
N ARG A 545 -6.91 14.12 18.69
CA ARG A 545 -6.74 13.41 19.96
C ARG A 545 -5.41 13.79 20.58
N HIS A 546 -5.27 13.61 21.89
CA HIS A 546 -4.00 13.81 22.57
C HIS A 546 -2.85 13.10 21.80
N PRO A 547 -1.75 13.79 21.47
CA PRO A 547 -0.71 13.28 20.56
C PRO A 547 -0.14 11.94 21.00
N MET A 548 0.21 11.77 22.27
CA MET A 548 0.74 10.51 22.78
C MET A 548 -0.27 9.37 22.66
N ALA A 549 -1.54 9.62 22.97
CA ALA A 549 -2.59 8.61 22.88
C ALA A 549 -2.88 8.22 21.42
N CYS A 550 -2.91 9.18 20.51
CA CYS A 550 -3.11 8.95 19.08
C CYS A 550 -1.93 8.18 18.47
N CYS A 551 -0.71 8.69 18.63
CA CYS A 551 0.49 8.10 18.03
C CYS A 551 0.78 6.71 18.57
N PHE A 552 0.72 6.50 19.89
CA PHE A 552 0.97 5.19 20.48
C PHE A 552 -0.12 4.16 20.12
N SER A 553 -1.39 4.62 19.99
CA SER A 553 -2.46 3.75 19.47
C SER A 553 -2.22 3.35 18.01
N GLY A 554 -1.65 4.25 17.19
CA GLY A 554 -1.23 3.95 15.82
C GLY A 554 -0.07 2.96 15.78
N PHE A 555 0.96 3.17 16.60
CA PHE A 555 2.13 2.30 16.70
C PHE A 555 1.78 0.85 17.09
N LYS A 556 0.77 0.64 17.92
CA LYS A 556 0.28 -0.69 18.31
C LYS A 556 -0.66 -1.34 17.29
N GLN A 557 -0.99 -0.67 16.22
CA GLN A 557 -1.94 -1.17 15.22
C GLN A 557 -1.21 -1.62 13.96
N LEU A 558 -1.42 -2.86 13.56
CA LEU A 558 -1.02 -3.32 12.24
C LEU A 558 -2.10 -2.90 11.24
N PHE A 559 -1.77 -1.95 10.38
CA PHE A 559 -2.64 -1.49 9.30
C PHE A 559 -2.42 -2.30 8.02
N ALA A 560 -3.43 -2.34 7.16
CA ALA A 560 -3.33 -3.03 5.88
C ALA A 560 -2.40 -2.28 4.90
N GLU A 561 -2.77 -1.05 4.52
CA GLU A 561 -2.05 -0.20 3.57
C GLU A 561 -2.23 1.28 3.94
N GLY A 562 -1.33 2.15 3.45
CA GLY A 562 -1.47 3.61 3.48
C GLY A 562 -1.17 4.28 4.83
N GLN A 563 -0.65 3.53 5.81
CA GLN A 563 -0.34 4.05 7.15
C GLN A 563 1.12 3.74 7.55
N GLU A 564 2.02 3.71 6.58
CA GLU A 564 3.42 3.27 6.75
C GLU A 564 4.19 4.12 7.76
N PHE A 565 3.80 5.37 7.96
CA PHE A 565 4.37 6.27 8.96
C PHE A 565 4.16 5.80 10.40
N THR A 566 3.24 4.84 10.65
CA THR A 566 2.95 4.34 12.00
C THR A 566 3.98 3.32 12.48
N TYR A 567 4.81 2.76 11.58
CA TYR A 567 5.76 1.69 11.87
C TYR A 567 7.10 2.17 12.44
N GLY A 568 7.13 3.36 13.04
CA GLY A 568 8.27 3.88 13.79
C GLY A 568 7.85 5.07 14.66
N LEU A 569 8.36 5.12 15.89
CA LEU A 569 8.04 6.22 16.81
C LEU A 569 8.54 7.58 16.30
N PRO A 570 9.74 7.71 15.72
CA PRO A 570 10.17 8.96 15.10
C PRO A 570 9.28 9.37 13.94
N GLU A 571 8.92 8.43 13.06
CA GLU A 571 8.13 8.68 11.85
C GLU A 571 6.71 9.15 12.20
N ILE A 572 6.04 8.48 13.13
CA ILE A 572 4.69 8.88 13.54
C ILE A 572 4.71 10.23 14.28
N GLY A 573 5.77 10.51 15.04
CA GLY A 573 5.97 11.79 15.71
C GLY A 573 6.18 12.94 14.69
N ARG A 574 7.00 12.72 13.66
CA ARG A 574 7.22 13.68 12.57
C ARG A 574 5.92 13.90 11.77
N TYR A 575 5.21 12.82 11.45
CA TYR A 575 3.93 12.89 10.75
C TYR A 575 2.89 13.71 11.54
N TYR A 576 2.77 13.46 12.85
CA TYR A 576 1.85 14.20 13.72
C TYR A 576 2.21 15.69 13.78
N ARG A 577 3.49 16.03 13.90
CA ARG A 577 3.96 17.41 13.90
C ARG A 577 3.63 18.12 12.58
N ALA A 578 3.96 17.51 11.45
CA ALA A 578 3.68 18.06 10.13
C ALA A 578 2.16 18.27 9.89
N TYR A 579 1.33 17.33 10.36
CA TYR A 579 -0.12 17.47 10.36
C TYR A 579 -0.58 18.68 11.19
N VAL A 580 -0.11 18.85 12.42
CA VAL A 580 -0.51 19.99 13.27
C VAL A 580 -0.08 21.31 12.64
N GLU A 581 1.11 21.37 12.06
CA GLU A 581 1.64 22.57 11.39
C GLU A 581 0.78 22.96 10.17
N VAL A 582 0.43 22.01 9.31
CA VAL A 582 -0.40 22.31 8.14
C VAL A 582 -1.84 22.66 8.53
N MET A 583 -2.42 22.00 9.54
CA MET A 583 -3.76 22.34 10.02
C MET A 583 -3.80 23.74 10.66
N SER A 584 -2.72 24.15 11.33
CA SER A 584 -2.60 25.53 11.85
C SER A 584 -2.49 26.57 10.73
N HIS A 585 -1.86 26.22 9.61
CA HIS A 585 -1.85 27.06 8.42
C HIS A 585 -3.27 27.22 7.83
N TRP A 586 -4.03 26.13 7.74
CA TRP A 586 -5.41 26.19 7.23
C TRP A 586 -6.35 26.99 8.13
N ASP A 587 -6.12 27.05 9.45
CA ASP A 587 -6.87 27.95 10.34
C ASP A 587 -6.73 29.44 9.91
N LEU A 588 -5.58 29.82 9.33
CA LEU A 588 -5.30 31.15 8.83
C LEU A 588 -5.76 31.37 7.39
N ALA A 589 -5.47 30.41 6.51
CA ALA A 589 -5.78 30.52 5.09
C ALA A 589 -7.28 30.30 4.77
N LEU A 590 -7.97 29.54 5.60
CA LEU A 590 -9.38 29.17 5.45
C LEU A 590 -10.16 29.43 6.76
N PRO A 591 -10.28 30.70 7.22
CA PRO A 591 -10.88 31.00 8.50
C PRO A 591 -12.34 30.48 8.56
N HIS A 592 -12.67 29.82 9.67
CA HIS A 592 -14.01 29.24 9.95
C HIS A 592 -14.48 28.16 8.99
N ARG A 593 -13.58 27.57 8.17
CA ARG A 593 -13.94 26.48 7.24
C ARG A 593 -13.73 25.10 7.84
N ILE A 594 -12.89 24.96 8.85
CA ILE A 594 -12.52 23.69 9.48
C ILE A 594 -12.95 23.74 10.94
N LEU A 595 -13.79 22.78 11.34
CA LEU A 595 -14.15 22.58 12.74
C LEU A 595 -13.17 21.59 13.39
N ARG A 596 -12.41 22.07 14.37
CA ARG A 596 -11.56 21.19 15.18
C ARG A 596 -12.37 20.55 16.29
N VAL A 597 -12.28 19.22 16.40
CA VAL A 597 -12.96 18.41 17.40
C VAL A 597 -11.94 17.59 18.17
N GLN A 598 -11.81 17.88 19.47
CA GLN A 598 -10.94 17.13 20.35
C GLN A 598 -11.69 15.88 20.87
N HIS A 599 -11.10 14.71 20.70
CA HIS A 599 -11.71 13.43 21.09
C HIS A 599 -12.06 13.38 22.59
N GLU A 600 -11.19 13.90 23.43
CA GLU A 600 -11.36 13.95 24.87
C GLU A 600 -12.59 14.79 25.24
N ASP A 601 -12.80 15.94 24.60
CA ASP A 601 -13.98 16.80 24.85
C ASP A 601 -15.29 16.07 24.48
N VAL A 602 -15.26 15.27 23.39
CA VAL A 602 -16.42 14.47 22.95
C VAL A 602 -16.79 13.41 23.99
N ILE A 603 -15.78 12.79 24.61
CA ILE A 603 -16.03 11.77 25.64
C ILE A 603 -16.52 12.40 26.93
N ASP A 604 -15.98 13.54 27.32
CA ASP A 604 -16.31 14.23 28.56
C ASP A 604 -17.70 14.90 28.50
N ASP A 605 -18.10 15.45 27.33
CA ASP A 605 -19.38 16.09 27.11
C ASP A 605 -19.94 15.79 25.70
N LEU A 606 -20.64 14.68 25.58
CA LEU A 606 -21.25 14.24 24.31
C LEU A 606 -22.38 15.17 23.86
N GLU A 607 -23.19 15.70 24.81
CA GLU A 607 -24.34 16.57 24.49
C GLU A 607 -23.88 17.95 24.01
N GLY A 608 -22.93 18.58 24.71
CA GLY A 608 -22.37 19.86 24.31
C GLY A 608 -21.64 19.79 22.98
N SER A 609 -20.90 18.70 22.74
CA SER A 609 -20.26 18.40 21.46
C SER A 609 -21.30 18.22 20.35
N GLY A 610 -22.42 17.53 20.61
CA GLY A 610 -23.52 17.37 19.67
C GLY A 610 -24.15 18.71 19.25
N GLN A 611 -24.30 19.67 20.18
CA GLN A 611 -24.79 21.02 19.86
C GLN A 611 -23.83 21.79 18.92
N ALA A 612 -22.53 21.64 19.09
CA ALA A 612 -21.54 22.24 18.19
C ALA A 612 -21.64 21.65 16.77
N TYR A 613 -21.85 20.35 16.65
CA TYR A 613 -22.05 19.68 15.35
C TYR A 613 -23.36 20.12 14.69
N SER A 614 -24.41 20.26 15.47
CA SER A 614 -25.71 20.79 15.04
C SER A 614 -25.58 22.17 14.42
N GLN A 615 -24.81 23.06 15.06
CA GLN A 615 -24.53 24.39 14.53
C GLN A 615 -23.73 24.33 13.21
N LEU A 616 -22.72 23.47 13.11
CA LEU A 616 -21.94 23.27 11.87
C LEU A 616 -22.84 22.81 10.72
N LEU A 617 -23.71 21.85 10.98
CA LEU A 617 -24.63 21.30 9.98
C LEU A 617 -25.83 22.22 9.73
N ARG A 618 -26.11 23.19 10.61
CA ARG A 618 -27.37 23.99 10.65
C ARG A 618 -28.61 23.10 10.67
N VAL A 619 -28.54 22.02 11.40
CA VAL A 619 -29.63 21.07 11.65
C VAL A 619 -29.77 20.87 13.16
N ALA A 620 -30.95 20.51 13.64
CA ALA A 620 -31.12 20.09 15.04
C ALA A 620 -30.70 18.61 15.14
N LEU A 621 -29.68 18.34 15.95
CA LEU A 621 -29.27 16.97 16.32
C LEU A 621 -30.12 16.45 17.47
#